data_f4247ffdf154ad5de802439f259f1358
#
_entry.id   f4247ffdf154ad5de802439f259f1358
#
_cell.length_a   1.000
_cell.length_b   1.000
_cell.length_c   1.000
_cell.angle_alpha   90.00
_cell.angle_beta   90.00
_cell.angle_gamma   90.00
#
_symmetry.space_group_name_H-M   'P 1'
#
loop_
_entity.id
_entity.type
_entity.pdbx_description
1 polymer ?
#
loop_
_entity_poly.entity_id
_entity_poly.type
_entity_poly.pdbx_seq_one_letter_code
_entity_poly.pdbx_strand_id
1 'polypeptide(L)'
;MRRISAVFLAGALVTAAASAGAAECAGVTFPDTKEIAGQALKLNGLGMREATIFKVDVYVAGLYVTKTSAAAEEIIAAPGPKSLSMLFVRDVSTEDLTGAWQEGFEKAAGDRLPALQDRVDQLNRWMDTLNKGDTMAFTYVPGTGTEIAVRGATKGVIPGDDFGRTLFTVWIGPEPPNEGLKAGLLGGSCG
;
A
#
# COMPACT_ATOMS: atom_id res chain seq x y z
N MET A 1 18.84 70.05 -7.47
CA MET A 1 18.77 68.86 -6.60
C MET A 1 17.49 68.15 -6.93
N ARG A 2 17.57 67.03 -7.74
CA ARG A 2 16.42 66.20 -8.14
C ARG A 2 16.39 64.94 -7.21
N ARG A 3 15.33 64.80 -6.45
CA ARG A 3 15.11 63.64 -5.62
C ARG A 3 14.47 62.52 -6.48
N ILE A 4 15.15 61.38 -6.62
CA ILE A 4 14.64 60.19 -7.30
C ILE A 4 14.00 59.33 -6.21
N SER A 5 12.66 59.18 -6.26
CA SER A 5 11.93 58.27 -5.38
C SER A 5 11.91 56.88 -6.03
N ALA A 6 12.54 55.90 -5.38
CA ALA A 6 12.48 54.51 -5.79
C ALA A 6 11.20 53.89 -5.22
N VAL A 7 10.32 53.44 -6.11
CA VAL A 7 9.13 52.64 -5.74
C VAL A 7 9.52 51.19 -5.73
N PHE A 8 9.52 50.55 -4.54
CA PHE A 8 9.67 49.13 -4.38
C PHE A 8 8.32 48.44 -4.62
N LEU A 9 8.21 47.69 -5.71
CA LEU A 9 7.08 46.84 -5.98
C LEU A 9 7.29 45.49 -5.23
N ALA A 10 6.59 45.28 -4.13
CA ALA A 10 6.59 44.00 -3.42
C ALA A 10 5.66 43.04 -4.16
N GLY A 11 6.24 42.11 -4.91
CA GLY A 11 5.50 41.03 -5.53
C GLY A 11 5.10 39.96 -4.47
N ALA A 12 3.80 39.83 -4.19
CA ALA A 12 3.28 38.76 -3.37
C ALA A 12 3.32 37.44 -4.16
N LEU A 13 4.19 36.53 -3.76
CA LEU A 13 4.17 35.14 -4.26
C LEU A 13 2.94 34.43 -3.66
N VAL A 14 1.89 34.25 -4.46
CA VAL A 14 0.74 33.42 -4.11
C VAL A 14 1.16 31.96 -4.37
N THR A 15 1.57 31.24 -3.34
CA THR A 15 1.74 29.78 -3.41
C THR A 15 0.36 29.14 -3.45
N ALA A 16 -0.07 28.66 -4.62
CA ALA A 16 -1.23 27.80 -4.76
C ALA A 16 -0.95 26.47 -4.02
N ALA A 17 -1.56 26.26 -2.86
CA ALA A 17 -1.62 24.96 -2.24
C ALA A 17 -2.48 24.07 -3.15
N ALA A 18 -1.84 23.12 -3.86
CA ALA A 18 -2.56 22.05 -4.53
C ALA A 18 -3.35 21.28 -3.47
N SER A 19 -4.67 21.30 -3.51
CA SER A 19 -5.50 20.42 -2.71
C SER A 19 -5.18 18.99 -3.14
N ALA A 20 -4.49 18.25 -2.28
CA ALA A 20 -4.34 16.80 -2.45
C ALA A 20 -5.74 16.21 -2.41
N GLY A 21 -6.20 15.68 -3.53
CA GLY A 21 -7.44 14.90 -3.58
C GLY A 21 -7.32 13.69 -2.66
N ALA A 22 -8.47 13.15 -2.25
CA ALA A 22 -8.53 11.96 -1.41
C ALA A 22 -9.70 11.09 -1.85
N ALA A 23 -9.48 9.79 -1.93
CA ALA A 23 -10.52 8.81 -2.19
C ALA A 23 -10.99 8.16 -0.88
N GLU A 24 -12.24 7.76 -0.83
CA GLU A 24 -12.86 7.16 0.36
C GLU A 24 -13.41 5.77 0.06
N CYS A 25 -13.27 4.87 1.02
CA CYS A 25 -13.80 3.53 1.01
C CYS A 25 -14.25 3.16 2.41
N ALA A 26 -15.54 2.83 2.58
CA ALA A 26 -16.14 2.44 3.87
C ALA A 26 -15.81 3.41 5.02
N GLY A 27 -15.85 4.72 4.77
CA GLY A 27 -15.52 5.74 5.76
C GLY A 27 -14.04 5.96 6.03
N VAL A 28 -13.15 5.25 5.31
CA VAL A 28 -11.69 5.41 5.42
C VAL A 28 -11.18 6.20 4.22
N THR A 29 -10.46 7.28 4.51
CA THR A 29 -9.91 8.18 3.49
C THR A 29 -8.44 7.90 3.22
N PHE A 30 -8.07 7.83 1.94
CA PHE A 30 -6.70 7.68 1.47
C PHE A 30 -6.32 8.83 0.55
N PRO A 31 -5.09 9.40 0.66
CA PRO A 31 -4.65 10.46 -0.26
C PRO A 31 -4.51 9.91 -1.69
N ASP A 32 -4.81 10.73 -2.70
CA ASP A 32 -4.70 10.34 -4.11
C ASP A 32 -3.26 10.08 -4.56
N THR A 33 -2.28 10.61 -3.82
CA THR A 33 -0.85 10.46 -4.12
C THR A 33 -0.02 10.22 -2.88
N LYS A 34 1.12 9.53 -3.05
CA LYS A 34 2.17 9.37 -2.05
C LYS A 34 3.54 9.57 -2.67
N GLU A 35 4.44 10.25 -1.96
CA GLU A 35 5.85 10.37 -2.35
C GLU A 35 6.64 9.18 -1.79
N ILE A 36 7.28 8.39 -2.67
CA ILE A 36 8.07 7.22 -2.29
C ILE A 36 9.36 7.20 -3.11
N ALA A 37 10.49 7.18 -2.45
CA ALA A 37 11.82 7.17 -3.09
C ALA A 37 11.99 8.28 -4.15
N GLY A 38 11.48 9.50 -3.87
CA GLY A 38 11.55 10.64 -4.77
C GLY A 38 10.62 10.55 -5.98
N GLN A 39 9.64 9.65 -5.97
CA GLN A 39 8.64 9.50 -7.02
C GLN A 39 7.22 9.65 -6.45
N ALA A 40 6.40 10.45 -7.14
CA ALA A 40 4.99 10.59 -6.81
C ALA A 40 4.21 9.37 -7.33
N LEU A 41 3.74 8.51 -6.42
CA LEU A 41 2.86 7.40 -6.73
C LEU A 41 1.41 7.87 -6.69
N LYS A 42 0.59 7.33 -7.59
CA LYS A 42 -0.85 7.58 -7.66
C LYS A 42 -1.62 6.43 -7.01
N LEU A 43 -2.71 6.74 -6.35
CA LEU A 43 -3.66 5.75 -5.89
C LEU A 43 -4.25 5.03 -7.12
N ASN A 44 -4.04 3.72 -7.19
CA ASN A 44 -4.60 2.86 -8.25
C ASN A 44 -6.05 2.49 -7.94
N GLY A 45 -6.34 2.21 -6.69
CA GLY A 45 -7.67 1.86 -6.23
C GLY A 45 -7.70 1.54 -4.74
N LEU A 46 -8.92 1.44 -4.20
CA LEU A 46 -9.21 1.08 -2.82
C LEU A 46 -10.03 -0.21 -2.79
N GLY A 47 -9.75 -1.08 -1.83
CA GLY A 47 -10.51 -2.31 -1.65
C GLY A 47 -10.71 -2.66 -0.18
N MET A 48 -11.86 -3.31 0.12
CA MET A 48 -12.19 -3.81 1.43
C MET A 48 -11.87 -5.30 1.53
N ARG A 49 -11.13 -5.70 2.57
CA ARG A 49 -10.93 -7.10 2.94
C ARG A 49 -12.09 -7.55 3.81
N GLU A 50 -12.91 -8.42 3.25
CA GLU A 50 -13.96 -9.13 3.98
C GLU A 50 -13.46 -10.55 4.30
N ALA A 51 -13.60 -10.97 5.55
CA ALA A 51 -13.28 -12.32 6.00
C ALA A 51 -14.56 -13.13 6.23
N THR A 52 -14.46 -14.43 6.07
CA THR A 52 -15.52 -15.42 6.29
C THR A 52 -16.73 -15.29 5.33
N ILE A 53 -17.61 -16.29 5.33
CA ILE A 53 -18.87 -16.28 4.59
C ILE A 53 -19.86 -15.19 5.07
N PHE A 54 -19.60 -14.63 6.27
CA PHE A 54 -20.43 -13.55 6.85
C PHE A 54 -19.97 -12.14 6.42
N LYS A 55 -18.96 -12.06 5.53
CA LYS A 55 -18.41 -10.79 5.02
C LYS A 55 -18.05 -9.81 6.13
N VAL A 56 -17.24 -10.28 7.07
CA VAL A 56 -16.79 -9.43 8.17
C VAL A 56 -15.65 -8.54 7.69
N ASP A 57 -15.84 -7.22 7.76
CA ASP A 57 -14.83 -6.23 7.37
C ASP A 57 -13.60 -6.32 8.27
N VAL A 58 -12.41 -6.42 7.65
CA VAL A 58 -11.13 -6.56 8.36
C VAL A 58 -10.28 -5.30 8.22
N TYR A 59 -10.03 -4.88 6.98
CA TYR A 59 -9.28 -3.65 6.69
C TYR A 59 -9.69 -3.07 5.34
N VAL A 60 -9.48 -1.77 5.18
CA VAL A 60 -9.46 -1.10 3.88
C VAL A 60 -8.00 -0.97 3.44
N ALA A 61 -7.73 -1.27 2.17
CA ALA A 61 -6.42 -1.11 1.57
C ALA A 61 -6.44 -0.16 0.37
N GLY A 62 -5.36 0.63 0.23
CA GLY A 62 -5.10 1.45 -0.95
C GLY A 62 -3.81 1.03 -1.62
N LEU A 63 -3.87 0.78 -2.93
CA LEU A 63 -2.72 0.42 -3.76
C LEU A 63 -2.19 1.66 -4.47
N TYR A 64 -0.90 1.95 -4.31
CA TYR A 64 -0.21 3.07 -4.92
C TYR A 64 0.84 2.59 -5.91
N VAL A 65 0.83 3.18 -7.11
CA VAL A 65 1.70 2.80 -8.23
C VAL A 65 2.19 4.03 -8.99
N THR A 66 3.28 3.91 -9.75
CA THR A 66 3.79 4.99 -10.60
C THR A 66 2.88 5.27 -11.80
N LYS A 67 2.25 4.22 -12.35
CA LYS A 67 1.28 4.28 -13.44
C LYS A 67 0.09 3.39 -13.11
N THR A 68 -1.11 3.95 -13.06
CA THR A 68 -2.35 3.22 -12.79
C THR A 68 -2.67 2.22 -13.90
N SER A 69 -3.18 1.05 -13.50
CA SER A 69 -3.64 0.00 -14.43
C SER A 69 -4.73 -0.85 -13.76
N ALA A 70 -5.66 -1.37 -14.56
CA ALA A 70 -6.61 -2.40 -14.15
C ALA A 70 -6.06 -3.83 -14.34
N ALA A 71 -4.90 -3.99 -15.00
CA ALA A 71 -4.25 -5.28 -15.23
C ALA A 71 -3.25 -5.58 -14.10
N ALA A 72 -3.56 -6.60 -13.30
CA ALA A 72 -2.72 -7.01 -12.17
C ALA A 72 -1.28 -7.33 -12.59
N GLU A 73 -1.12 -8.07 -13.69
CA GLU A 73 0.20 -8.45 -14.22
C GLU A 73 1.05 -7.25 -14.58
N GLU A 74 0.46 -6.19 -15.17
CA GLU A 74 1.18 -4.95 -15.45
C GLU A 74 1.69 -4.29 -14.19
N ILE A 75 0.87 -4.23 -13.13
CA ILE A 75 1.26 -3.65 -11.84
C ILE A 75 2.37 -4.47 -11.18
N ILE A 76 2.21 -5.81 -11.13
CA ILE A 76 3.18 -6.71 -10.50
C ILE A 76 4.54 -6.63 -11.22
N ALA A 77 4.53 -6.62 -12.57
CA ALA A 77 5.73 -6.59 -13.40
C ALA A 77 6.38 -5.20 -13.49
N ALA A 78 5.66 -4.13 -13.17
CA ALA A 78 6.16 -2.76 -13.31
C ALA A 78 7.47 -2.57 -12.53
N PRO A 79 8.50 -1.94 -13.16
CA PRO A 79 9.82 -1.78 -12.55
C PRO A 79 9.88 -0.69 -11.48
N GLY A 80 8.82 0.11 -11.31
CA GLY A 80 8.78 1.23 -10.36
C GLY A 80 8.41 0.81 -8.93
N PRO A 81 8.58 1.74 -7.96
CA PRO A 81 8.10 1.54 -6.61
C PRO A 81 6.58 1.38 -6.59
N LYS A 82 6.10 0.66 -5.58
CA LYS A 82 4.67 0.46 -5.30
C LYS A 82 4.44 0.32 -3.80
N SER A 83 3.26 0.71 -3.34
CA SER A 83 2.91 0.60 -1.92
C SER A 83 1.47 0.15 -1.75
N LEU A 84 1.27 -0.75 -0.79
CA LEU A 84 -0.05 -1.10 -0.26
C LEU A 84 -0.15 -0.55 1.15
N SER A 85 -1.16 0.28 1.40
CA SER A 85 -1.43 0.85 2.73
C SER A 85 -2.77 0.35 3.22
N MET A 86 -2.83 -0.07 4.48
CA MET A 86 -4.01 -0.64 5.10
C MET A 86 -4.39 0.12 6.35
N LEU A 87 -5.69 0.25 6.60
CA LEU A 87 -6.26 0.67 7.87
C LEU A 87 -7.20 -0.44 8.35
N PHE A 88 -6.94 -0.98 9.52
CA PHE A 88 -7.73 -2.05 10.12
C PHE A 88 -9.02 -1.48 10.72
N VAL A 89 -10.16 -2.06 10.36
CA VAL A 89 -11.49 -1.63 10.84
C VAL A 89 -12.02 -2.50 11.97
N ARG A 90 -11.23 -3.51 12.37
CA ARG A 90 -11.44 -4.38 13.54
C ARG A 90 -10.11 -4.84 14.10
N ASP A 91 -10.16 -5.45 15.31
CA ASP A 91 -9.00 -6.09 15.90
C ASP A 91 -8.68 -7.39 15.17
N VAL A 92 -7.37 -7.66 14.98
CA VAL A 92 -6.84 -8.87 14.34
C VAL A 92 -5.68 -9.38 15.18
N SER A 93 -5.74 -10.64 15.60
CA SER A 93 -4.68 -11.26 16.40
C SER A 93 -3.40 -11.47 15.60
N THR A 94 -2.26 -11.58 16.29
CA THR A 94 -0.98 -11.94 15.65
C THR A 94 -1.09 -13.28 14.93
N GLU A 95 -1.79 -14.26 15.52
CA GLU A 95 -1.98 -15.58 14.92
C GLU A 95 -2.76 -15.50 13.60
N ASP A 96 -3.88 -14.75 13.56
CA ASP A 96 -4.67 -14.55 12.35
C ASP A 96 -3.87 -13.84 11.26
N LEU A 97 -3.06 -12.83 11.64
CA LEU A 97 -2.20 -12.10 10.70
C LEU A 97 -1.13 -13.03 10.09
N THR A 98 -0.38 -13.73 10.93
CA THR A 98 0.72 -14.58 10.46
C THR A 98 0.18 -15.78 9.66
N GLY A 99 -0.97 -16.33 10.04
CA GLY A 99 -1.67 -17.34 9.27
C GLY A 99 -2.10 -16.85 7.89
N ALA A 100 -2.66 -15.62 7.83
CA ALA A 100 -3.07 -15.02 6.57
C ALA A 100 -1.87 -14.72 5.63
N TRP A 101 -0.72 -14.28 6.19
CA TRP A 101 0.50 -14.10 5.39
C TRP A 101 1.03 -15.42 4.86
N GLN A 102 1.11 -16.45 5.69
CA GLN A 102 1.57 -17.77 5.27
C GLN A 102 0.69 -18.31 4.12
N GLU A 103 -0.64 -18.33 4.30
CA GLU A 103 -1.58 -18.78 3.27
C GLU A 103 -1.48 -17.93 1.98
N GLY A 104 -1.39 -16.61 2.13
CA GLY A 104 -1.25 -15.69 0.99
C GLY A 104 0.02 -15.94 0.18
N PHE A 105 1.15 -16.15 0.86
CA PHE A 105 2.41 -16.46 0.19
C PHE A 105 2.42 -17.86 -0.42
N GLU A 106 1.80 -18.87 0.21
CA GLU A 106 1.62 -20.21 -0.36
C GLU A 106 0.92 -20.14 -1.72
N LYS A 107 -0.20 -19.42 -1.79
CA LYS A 107 -0.95 -19.21 -3.03
C LYS A 107 -0.18 -18.39 -4.07
N ALA A 108 0.44 -17.29 -3.65
CA ALA A 108 1.12 -16.37 -4.56
C ALA A 108 2.46 -16.92 -5.09
N ALA A 109 3.18 -17.69 -4.29
CA ALA A 109 4.50 -18.23 -4.64
C ALA A 109 4.45 -19.60 -5.29
N GLY A 110 3.48 -20.46 -4.87
CA GLY A 110 3.43 -21.87 -5.29
C GLY A 110 4.76 -22.57 -5.00
N ASP A 111 5.31 -23.27 -5.98
CA ASP A 111 6.58 -24.02 -5.85
C ASP A 111 7.79 -23.15 -5.49
N ARG A 112 7.68 -21.83 -5.57
CA ARG A 112 8.76 -20.90 -5.19
C ARG A 112 8.79 -20.57 -3.69
N LEU A 113 7.76 -20.99 -2.93
CA LEU A 113 7.65 -20.66 -1.50
C LEU A 113 8.90 -21.06 -0.69
N PRO A 114 9.52 -22.24 -0.88
CA PRO A 114 10.71 -22.60 -0.10
C PRO A 114 11.86 -21.59 -0.21
N ALA A 115 12.01 -20.94 -1.36
CA ALA A 115 13.04 -19.90 -1.57
C ALA A 115 12.68 -18.54 -0.92
N LEU A 116 11.43 -18.36 -0.52
CA LEU A 116 10.92 -17.15 0.13
C LEU A 116 10.68 -17.34 1.64
N GLN A 117 10.67 -18.57 2.15
CA GLN A 117 10.19 -18.91 3.49
C GLN A 117 10.89 -18.13 4.59
N ASP A 118 12.22 -18.04 4.58
CA ASP A 118 12.98 -17.28 5.59
C ASP A 118 12.55 -15.80 5.67
N ARG A 119 12.16 -15.23 4.52
CA ARG A 119 11.69 -13.83 4.41
C ARG A 119 10.23 -13.69 4.84
N VAL A 120 9.39 -14.69 4.60
CA VAL A 120 8.03 -14.77 5.15
C VAL A 120 8.08 -14.92 6.67
N ASP A 121 8.99 -15.76 7.19
CA ASP A 121 9.20 -15.90 8.63
C ASP A 121 9.72 -14.59 9.26
N GLN A 122 10.56 -13.84 8.52
CA GLN A 122 11.00 -12.51 8.97
C GLN A 122 9.83 -11.53 9.04
N LEU A 123 8.94 -11.52 8.03
CA LEU A 123 7.71 -10.74 8.06
C LEU A 123 6.86 -11.11 9.29
N ASN A 124 6.63 -12.39 9.52
CA ASN A 124 5.82 -12.89 10.63
C ASN A 124 6.39 -12.49 12.00
N ARG A 125 7.72 -12.48 12.17
CA ARG A 125 8.38 -12.02 13.41
C ARG A 125 8.14 -10.53 13.74
N TRP A 126 7.76 -9.72 12.76
CA TRP A 126 7.47 -8.30 12.93
C TRP A 126 5.99 -8.01 13.22
N MET A 127 5.14 -9.04 13.17
CA MET A 127 3.71 -8.89 13.39
C MET A 127 3.37 -8.89 14.88
N ASP A 128 2.48 -7.99 15.23
CA ASP A 128 1.84 -7.91 16.53
C ASP A 128 0.31 -7.90 16.33
N THR A 129 -0.46 -8.11 17.39
CA THR A 129 -1.90 -7.87 17.37
C THR A 129 -2.19 -6.44 16.90
N LEU A 130 -3.06 -6.29 15.93
CA LEU A 130 -3.53 -5.00 15.43
C LEU A 130 -4.93 -4.71 15.98
N ASN A 131 -5.13 -3.50 16.46
CA ASN A 131 -6.44 -3.04 16.91
C ASN A 131 -7.14 -2.27 15.80
N LYS A 132 -8.45 -2.11 15.92
CA LYS A 132 -9.21 -1.20 15.07
C LYS A 132 -8.58 0.20 15.08
N GLY A 133 -8.32 0.74 13.88
CA GLY A 133 -7.66 2.02 13.67
C GLY A 133 -6.14 1.92 13.44
N ASP A 134 -5.53 0.77 13.71
CA ASP A 134 -4.12 0.55 13.40
C ASP A 134 -3.88 0.50 11.89
N THR A 135 -2.67 0.89 11.50
CA THR A 135 -2.25 0.92 10.09
C THR A 135 -1.11 -0.05 9.84
N MET A 136 -1.06 -0.58 8.62
CA MET A 136 0.07 -1.34 8.10
C MET A 136 0.38 -0.85 6.69
N ALA A 137 1.65 -0.83 6.31
CA ALA A 137 2.07 -0.52 4.95
C ALA A 137 3.22 -1.41 4.49
N PHE A 138 3.14 -1.80 3.23
CA PHE A 138 4.19 -2.49 2.48
C PHE A 138 4.63 -1.58 1.35
N THR A 139 5.90 -1.18 1.36
CA THR A 139 6.45 -0.27 0.35
C THR A 139 7.63 -0.92 -0.33
N TYR A 140 7.42 -1.37 -1.56
CA TYR A 140 8.47 -1.94 -2.39
C TYR A 140 9.20 -0.84 -3.16
N VAL A 141 10.53 -0.87 -3.10
CA VAL A 141 11.43 -0.03 -3.89
C VAL A 141 12.43 -0.94 -4.61
N PRO A 142 12.49 -0.90 -5.95
CA PRO A 142 13.42 -1.73 -6.73
C PRO A 142 14.87 -1.60 -6.27
N GLY A 143 15.57 -2.72 -6.15
CA GLY A 143 16.97 -2.76 -5.70
C GLY A 143 17.19 -2.52 -4.21
N THR A 144 16.16 -2.07 -3.47
CA THR A 144 16.20 -1.89 -2.01
C THR A 144 15.48 -3.04 -1.30
N GLY A 145 14.29 -3.40 -1.78
CA GLY A 145 13.42 -4.41 -1.18
C GLY A 145 12.07 -3.85 -0.77
N THR A 146 11.41 -4.52 0.17
CA THR A 146 10.09 -4.14 0.68
C THR A 146 10.18 -3.68 2.13
N GLU A 147 9.93 -2.41 2.38
CA GLU A 147 9.77 -1.86 3.73
C GLU A 147 8.42 -2.28 4.29
N ILE A 148 8.42 -2.69 5.57
CA ILE A 148 7.25 -3.04 6.34
C ILE A 148 7.10 -2.00 7.44
N ALA A 149 5.95 -1.34 7.49
CA ALA A 149 5.61 -0.40 8.57
C ALA A 149 4.30 -0.83 9.26
N VAL A 150 4.28 -0.75 10.58
CA VAL A 150 3.12 -1.07 11.42
C VAL A 150 2.89 0.10 12.38
N ARG A 151 1.67 0.61 12.44
CA ARG A 151 1.30 1.79 13.25
C ARG A 151 2.20 3.00 12.96
N GLY A 152 2.57 3.19 11.69
CA GLY A 152 3.46 4.26 11.24
C GLY A 152 4.95 4.07 11.56
N ALA A 153 5.32 3.00 12.29
CA ALA A 153 6.72 2.70 12.60
C ALA A 153 7.29 1.64 11.65
N THR A 154 8.41 1.93 11.00
CA THR A 154 9.13 0.98 10.17
C THR A 154 9.69 -0.16 11.03
N LYS A 155 9.34 -1.40 10.70
CA LYS A 155 9.86 -2.62 11.32
C LYS A 155 11.18 -3.06 10.69
N GLY A 156 11.33 -2.85 9.38
CA GLY A 156 12.52 -3.18 8.62
C GLY A 156 12.25 -3.28 7.12
N VAL A 157 13.27 -3.73 6.39
CA VAL A 157 13.22 -3.95 4.94
C VAL A 157 13.53 -5.41 4.65
N ILE A 158 12.67 -6.07 3.90
CA ILE A 158 12.90 -7.43 3.38
C ILE A 158 13.49 -7.30 1.97
N PRO A 159 14.71 -7.78 1.73
CA PRO A 159 15.36 -7.64 0.43
C PRO A 159 14.77 -8.58 -0.62
N GLY A 160 15.00 -8.24 -1.89
CA GLY A 160 14.67 -9.05 -3.06
C GLY A 160 13.42 -8.59 -3.80
N ASP A 161 13.58 -8.42 -5.12
CA ASP A 161 12.50 -8.04 -6.01
C ASP A 161 11.47 -9.16 -6.19
N ASP A 162 11.92 -10.41 -6.04
CA ASP A 162 11.08 -11.62 -6.05
C ASP A 162 10.12 -11.64 -4.86
N PHE A 163 10.59 -11.28 -3.65
CA PHE A 163 9.74 -11.14 -2.48
C PHE A 163 8.71 -10.04 -2.69
N GLY A 164 9.15 -8.85 -3.13
CA GLY A 164 8.25 -7.73 -3.39
C GLY A 164 7.16 -8.07 -4.40
N ARG A 165 7.52 -8.67 -5.54
CA ARG A 165 6.53 -9.12 -6.54
C ARG A 165 5.56 -10.14 -5.97
N THR A 166 6.04 -11.15 -5.26
CA THR A 166 5.17 -12.18 -4.65
C THR A 166 4.25 -11.56 -3.61
N LEU A 167 4.74 -10.64 -2.80
CA LEU A 167 3.93 -9.93 -1.81
C LEU A 167 2.71 -9.24 -2.47
N PHE A 168 2.91 -8.43 -3.53
CA PHE A 168 1.78 -7.78 -4.20
C PHE A 168 0.85 -8.79 -4.89
N THR A 169 1.39 -9.93 -5.35
CA THR A 169 0.59 -11.03 -5.91
C THR A 169 -0.41 -11.60 -4.89
N VAL A 170 -0.11 -11.54 -3.60
CA VAL A 170 -1.05 -11.95 -2.54
C VAL A 170 -2.41 -11.25 -2.69
N TRP A 171 -2.42 -9.93 -2.99
CA TRP A 171 -3.66 -9.15 -3.04
C TRP A 171 -4.29 -9.04 -4.44
N ILE A 172 -3.47 -8.94 -5.47
CA ILE A 172 -3.97 -8.69 -6.83
C ILE A 172 -3.68 -9.84 -7.81
N GLY A 173 -3.12 -10.95 -7.33
CA GLY A 173 -2.85 -12.14 -8.12
C GLY A 173 -4.09 -13.00 -8.41
N PRO A 174 -3.87 -14.24 -8.91
CA PRO A 174 -4.96 -15.13 -9.28
C PRO A 174 -5.83 -15.58 -8.10
N GLU A 175 -5.24 -15.74 -6.92
CA GLU A 175 -5.90 -16.25 -5.71
C GLU A 175 -5.85 -15.23 -4.57
N PRO A 176 -6.58 -14.08 -4.71
CA PRO A 176 -6.56 -13.02 -3.71
C PRO A 176 -7.31 -13.43 -2.44
N PRO A 177 -7.11 -12.72 -1.31
CA PRO A 177 -7.87 -12.95 -0.09
C PRO A 177 -9.39 -12.84 -0.25
N ASN A 178 -9.87 -11.96 -1.13
CA ASN A 178 -11.23 -11.92 -1.67
C ASN A 178 -11.26 -11.09 -2.98
N GLU A 179 -12.17 -11.47 -3.88
CA GLU A 179 -12.27 -10.86 -5.22
C GLU A 179 -12.68 -9.38 -5.18
N GLY A 180 -13.54 -8.97 -4.22
CA GLY A 180 -13.94 -7.57 -4.06
C GLY A 180 -12.75 -6.67 -3.72
N LEU A 181 -11.89 -7.11 -2.80
CA LEU A 181 -10.64 -6.40 -2.48
C LEU A 181 -9.77 -6.22 -3.73
N LYS A 182 -9.51 -7.30 -4.47
CA LYS A 182 -8.72 -7.25 -5.70
C LYS A 182 -9.33 -6.30 -6.72
N ALA A 183 -10.63 -6.44 -6.99
CA ALA A 183 -11.34 -5.58 -7.96
C ALA A 183 -11.22 -4.10 -7.57
N GLY A 184 -11.40 -3.78 -6.30
CA GLY A 184 -11.25 -2.41 -5.78
C GLY A 184 -9.82 -1.88 -5.93
N LEU A 185 -8.79 -2.67 -5.57
CA LEU A 185 -7.38 -2.30 -5.71
C LEU A 185 -6.98 -2.08 -7.18
N LEU A 186 -7.64 -2.74 -8.12
CA LEU A 186 -7.44 -2.58 -9.56
C LEU A 186 -8.28 -1.46 -10.19
N GLY A 187 -8.86 -0.56 -9.38
CA GLY A 187 -9.58 0.62 -9.83
C GLY A 187 -11.08 0.43 -10.01
N GLY A 188 -11.63 -0.69 -9.56
CA GLY A 188 -13.08 -0.93 -9.47
C GLY A 188 -13.73 -0.27 -8.23
N SER A 189 -14.98 -0.66 -7.95
CA SER A 189 -15.65 -0.22 -6.72
C SER A 189 -14.98 -0.81 -5.48
N CYS A 190 -15.05 -0.06 -4.38
CA CYS A 190 -14.51 -0.47 -3.08
C CYS A 190 -15.43 -1.50 -2.37
N GLY A 191 -15.49 -2.72 -2.82
CA GLY A 191 -16.30 -3.76 -2.17
C GLY A 191 -17.78 -3.74 -2.55
#